data_e107ef688fd72288d78a0ba19dab8703
#
_entry.id   e107ef688fd72288d78a0ba19dab8703
#
_cell.length_a   1.000
_cell.length_b   1.000
_cell.length_c   1.000
_cell.angle_alpha   90.00
_cell.angle_beta   90.00
_cell.angle_gamma   90.00
#
_symmetry.space_group_name_H-M   'P 1'
#
loop_
_entity.id
_entity.type
_entity.pdbx_description
1 polymer ?
#
loop_
_entity_poly.entity_id
_entity_poly.type
_entity_poly.pdbx_seq_one_letter_code
_entity_poly.pdbx_strand_id
1 'polypeptide(L)'
;MPSFLIDVNLPYRFSLWSGDDFEHMRDVGEDWTDTQIWGYAQERNLVIVSKDTDFSDRALVSRPPPRVIHVRLGNMRMRDFHGLITQLWPQVIELSAMNRLVTVYRDRIEAIE
;
A
#
# COMPACT_ATOMS: atom_id res chain seq x y z
N MET A 1 -16.09 -4.28 3.67
CA MET A 1 -15.00 -5.23 3.32
C MET A 1 -13.73 -4.44 3.03
N PRO A 2 -12.61 -4.75 3.67
CA PRO A 2 -11.35 -4.08 3.34
C PRO A 2 -10.93 -4.32 1.90
N SER A 3 -10.35 -3.29 1.29
CA SER A 3 -9.77 -3.35 -0.05
C SER A 3 -8.25 -3.14 -0.02
N PHE A 4 -7.75 -2.54 1.05
CA PHE A 4 -6.34 -2.19 1.21
C PHE A 4 -5.79 -2.74 2.52
N LEU A 5 -4.58 -3.27 2.44
CA LEU A 5 -3.84 -3.76 3.60
C LEU A 5 -2.62 -2.85 3.81
N ILE A 6 -2.62 -2.13 4.92
CA ILE A 6 -1.58 -1.14 5.22
C ILE A 6 -0.49 -1.79 6.06
N ASP A 7 0.74 -1.75 5.57
CA ASP A 7 1.89 -2.36 6.24
C ASP A 7 2.28 -1.60 7.51
N VAL A 8 2.97 -2.31 8.42
CA VAL A 8 3.37 -1.75 9.73
C VAL A 8 4.33 -0.57 9.62
N ASN A 9 5.05 -0.44 8.49
CA ASN A 9 5.98 0.67 8.27
C ASN A 9 5.28 1.99 7.89
N LEU A 10 3.95 1.99 7.80
CA LEU A 10 3.15 3.18 7.54
C LEU A 10 2.36 3.57 8.79
N PRO A 11 1.95 4.84 8.92
CA PRO A 11 1.25 5.30 10.12
C PRO A 11 0.01 4.46 10.43
N TYR A 12 -0.16 4.10 11.69
CA TYR A 12 -1.33 3.35 12.13
C TYR A 12 -2.56 4.27 12.24
N ARG A 13 -2.38 5.40 12.91
CA ARG A 13 -3.48 6.35 13.13
C ARG A 13 -3.41 7.46 12.09
N PHE A 14 -4.08 7.22 10.98
CA PHE A 14 -4.14 8.17 9.87
C PHE A 14 -5.57 8.20 9.35
N SER A 15 -6.16 9.39 9.31
CA SER A 15 -7.56 9.56 8.93
C SER A 15 -7.89 8.97 7.55
N LEU A 16 -6.94 9.02 6.62
CA LEU A 16 -7.13 8.52 5.25
C LEU A 16 -7.54 7.04 5.23
N TRP A 17 -6.94 6.22 6.09
CA TRP A 17 -7.27 4.79 6.15
C TRP A 17 -7.91 4.34 7.45
N SER A 18 -8.76 5.20 7.98
CA SER A 18 -9.57 4.87 9.15
C SER A 18 -10.91 4.22 8.81
N GLY A 19 -11.28 4.16 7.53
CA GLY A 19 -12.56 3.61 7.09
C GLY A 19 -12.54 2.09 6.92
N ASP A 20 -13.70 1.54 6.58
CA ASP A 20 -13.90 0.08 6.45
C ASP A 20 -13.14 -0.54 5.28
N ASP A 21 -12.67 0.27 4.32
CA ASP A 21 -11.90 -0.21 3.17
C ASP A 21 -10.46 -0.55 3.51
N PHE A 22 -10.02 -0.23 4.73
CA PHE A 22 -8.63 -0.35 5.12
C PHE A 22 -8.46 -1.30 6.31
N GLU A 23 -7.41 -2.11 6.24
CA GLU A 23 -6.96 -2.95 7.34
C GLU A 23 -5.47 -2.69 7.54
N HIS A 24 -5.03 -2.45 8.76
CA HIS A 24 -3.63 -2.20 9.07
C HIS A 24 -3.00 -3.47 9.64
N MET A 25 -1.77 -3.78 9.22
CA MET A 25 -1.07 -4.98 9.69
C MET A 25 -0.87 -5.01 11.19
N ARG A 26 -0.85 -3.86 11.86
CA ARG A 26 -0.78 -3.81 13.32
C ARG A 26 -1.96 -4.55 13.97
N ASP A 27 -3.12 -4.54 13.34
CA ASP A 27 -4.31 -5.22 13.83
C ASP A 27 -4.39 -6.68 13.39
N VAL A 28 -3.64 -7.06 12.37
CA VAL A 28 -3.63 -8.42 11.82
C VAL A 28 -2.52 -9.26 12.44
N GLY A 29 -1.29 -8.74 12.45
CA GLY A 29 -0.14 -9.44 13.01
C GLY A 29 1.14 -8.69 12.71
N GLU A 30 1.71 -8.02 13.72
CA GLU A 30 2.90 -7.18 13.55
C GLU A 30 4.14 -7.99 13.16
N ASP A 31 4.20 -9.26 13.55
CA ASP A 31 5.39 -10.10 13.38
C ASP A 31 5.32 -11.00 12.14
N TRP A 32 4.35 -10.79 11.29
CA TRP A 32 4.20 -11.61 10.10
C TRP A 32 5.34 -11.36 9.10
N THR A 33 5.77 -12.43 8.45
CA THR A 33 6.74 -12.33 7.34
C THR A 33 6.07 -11.76 6.11
N ASP A 34 6.88 -11.26 5.17
CA ASP A 34 6.37 -10.76 3.89
C ASP A 34 5.58 -11.82 3.13
N THR A 35 6.01 -13.08 3.21
CA THR A 35 5.29 -14.18 2.57
C THR A 35 3.91 -14.41 3.18
N GLN A 36 3.80 -14.29 4.51
CA GLN A 36 2.51 -14.40 5.19
C GLN A 36 1.58 -13.25 4.82
N ILE A 37 2.12 -12.03 4.78
CA ILE A 37 1.34 -10.83 4.40
C ILE A 37 0.84 -10.97 2.96
N TRP A 38 1.72 -11.41 2.06
CA TRP A 38 1.38 -11.61 0.66
C TRP A 38 0.23 -12.61 0.49
N GLY A 39 0.34 -13.78 1.15
CA GLY A 39 -0.71 -14.80 1.09
C GLY A 39 -2.04 -14.33 1.64
N TYR A 40 -2.00 -13.58 2.74
CA TYR A 40 -3.20 -12.99 3.34
C TYR A 40 -3.90 -12.03 2.38
N ALA A 41 -3.12 -11.14 1.77
CA ALA A 41 -3.65 -10.16 0.81
C ALA A 41 -4.17 -10.86 -0.46
N GLN A 42 -3.45 -11.86 -0.94
CA GLN A 42 -3.84 -12.63 -2.13
C GLN A 42 -5.19 -13.33 -1.92
N GLU A 43 -5.33 -14.00 -0.79
CA GLU A 43 -6.54 -14.76 -0.46
C GLU A 43 -7.76 -13.85 -0.34
N ARG A 44 -7.57 -12.64 0.15
CA ARG A 44 -8.65 -11.68 0.38
C ARG A 44 -8.77 -10.61 -0.70
N ASN A 45 -7.94 -10.69 -1.74
CA ASN A 45 -7.90 -9.72 -2.84
C ASN A 45 -7.69 -8.29 -2.33
N LEU A 46 -6.71 -8.11 -1.45
CA LEU A 46 -6.36 -6.80 -0.90
C LEU A 46 -5.20 -6.20 -1.69
N VAL A 47 -5.17 -4.87 -1.75
CA VAL A 47 -4.01 -4.13 -2.28
C VAL A 47 -3.07 -3.85 -1.11
N ILE A 48 -1.81 -4.27 -1.20
CA ILE A 48 -0.81 -4.02 -0.17
C ILE A 48 -0.24 -2.61 -0.35
N VAL A 49 -0.27 -1.81 0.71
CA VAL A 49 0.32 -0.47 0.74
C VAL A 49 1.51 -0.51 1.69
N SER A 50 2.72 -0.24 1.19
CA SER A 50 3.94 -0.43 1.97
C SER A 50 5.06 0.48 1.47
N LYS A 51 6.02 0.77 2.36
CA LYS A 51 7.29 1.39 2.01
C LYS A 51 8.35 0.36 1.60
N ASP A 52 8.06 -0.93 1.76
CA ASP A 52 9.03 -2.01 1.60
C ASP A 52 9.22 -2.36 0.12
N THR A 53 10.45 -2.30 -0.36
CA THR A 53 10.81 -2.66 -1.73
C THR A 53 10.54 -4.13 -2.04
N ASP A 54 10.58 -5.01 -1.04
CA ASP A 54 10.36 -6.44 -1.24
C ASP A 54 8.97 -6.73 -1.82
N PHE A 55 7.94 -5.98 -1.41
CA PHE A 55 6.60 -6.16 -1.98
C PHE A 55 6.53 -5.68 -3.43
N SER A 56 7.19 -4.57 -3.75
CA SER A 56 7.21 -4.08 -5.13
C SER A 56 7.96 -5.04 -6.04
N ASP A 57 9.08 -5.60 -5.59
CA ASP A 57 9.85 -6.58 -6.35
C ASP A 57 9.01 -7.83 -6.60
N ARG A 58 8.28 -8.29 -5.60
CA ARG A 58 7.42 -9.47 -5.71
C ARG A 58 6.26 -9.22 -6.68
N ALA A 59 5.71 -8.01 -6.67
CA ALA A 59 4.62 -7.63 -7.58
C ALA A 59 5.06 -7.70 -9.04
N LEU A 60 6.32 -7.35 -9.33
CA LEU A 60 6.85 -7.35 -10.70
C LEU A 60 6.89 -8.75 -11.33
N VAL A 61 7.03 -9.79 -10.51
CA VAL A 61 7.18 -11.18 -10.99
C VAL A 61 5.95 -12.03 -10.69
N SER A 62 4.89 -11.44 -10.17
CA SER A 62 3.69 -12.17 -9.76
C SER A 62 2.46 -11.63 -10.51
N ARG A 63 1.42 -12.44 -10.58
CA ARG A 63 0.12 -12.01 -11.11
C ARG A 63 -0.76 -11.50 -9.98
N PRO A 64 -1.49 -10.39 -10.15
CA PRO A 64 -2.49 -9.99 -9.18
C PRO A 64 -3.58 -11.06 -9.02
N PRO A 65 -4.23 -11.21 -7.86
CA PRO A 65 -3.95 -10.49 -6.64
C PRO A 65 -2.74 -11.05 -5.91
N PRO A 66 -2.10 -10.31 -5.00
CA PRO A 66 -2.41 -8.94 -4.64
C PRO A 66 -1.74 -7.93 -5.57
N ARG A 67 -2.30 -6.74 -5.62
CA ARG A 67 -1.66 -5.56 -6.22
C ARG A 67 -0.91 -4.81 -5.13
N VAL A 68 0.06 -4.00 -5.50
CA VAL A 68 0.91 -3.30 -4.54
C VAL A 68 0.96 -1.80 -4.83
N ILE A 69 0.81 -1.00 -3.80
CA ILE A 69 1.09 0.43 -3.80
C ILE A 69 2.35 0.63 -2.98
N HIS A 70 3.44 1.02 -3.64
CA HIS A 70 4.73 1.24 -3.01
C HIS A 70 4.90 2.74 -2.74
N VAL A 71 4.98 3.11 -1.46
CA VAL A 71 5.11 4.50 -1.03
C VAL A 71 6.59 4.85 -0.91
N ARG A 72 7.11 5.68 -1.81
CA ARG A 72 8.51 6.09 -1.86
C ARG A 72 8.66 7.60 -1.78
N LEU A 73 8.14 8.18 -0.71
CA LEU A 73 8.18 9.61 -0.50
C LEU A 73 9.47 10.10 0.18
N GLY A 74 10.29 9.16 0.68
CA GLY A 74 11.50 9.50 1.42
C GLY A 74 11.19 10.06 2.80
N ASN A 75 12.18 10.70 3.43
CA ASN A 75 12.02 11.28 4.75
C ASN A 75 11.24 12.58 4.64
N MET A 76 10.16 12.69 5.39
CA MET A 76 9.41 13.93 5.51
C MET A 76 8.67 13.95 6.83
N ARG A 77 8.24 15.15 7.24
CA ARG A 77 7.45 15.30 8.47
C ARG A 77 6.13 14.56 8.30
N MET A 78 5.63 14.01 9.40
CA MET A 78 4.36 13.27 9.38
C MET A 78 3.23 14.11 8.82
N ARG A 79 3.17 15.41 9.15
CA ARG A 79 2.15 16.31 8.63
C ARG A 79 2.22 16.42 7.09
N ASP A 80 3.43 16.55 6.56
CA ASP A 80 3.65 16.67 5.12
C ASP A 80 3.32 15.36 4.42
N PHE A 81 3.69 14.23 5.02
CA PHE A 81 3.33 12.91 4.53
C PHE A 81 1.81 12.75 4.44
N HIS A 82 1.09 13.08 5.53
CA HIS A 82 -0.37 12.97 5.55
C HIS A 82 -1.01 13.84 4.47
N GLY A 83 -0.54 15.07 4.32
CA GLY A 83 -1.09 16.00 3.33
C GLY A 83 -0.87 15.51 1.91
N LEU A 84 0.34 15.06 1.61
CA LEU A 84 0.70 14.63 0.26
C LEU A 84 -0.04 13.33 -0.12
N ILE A 85 -0.03 12.34 0.74
CA ILE A 85 -0.71 11.07 0.48
C ILE A 85 -2.23 11.30 0.33
N THR A 86 -2.82 12.12 1.17
CA THR A 86 -4.25 12.43 1.07
C THR A 86 -4.57 13.09 -0.27
N GLN A 87 -3.73 14.01 -0.71
CA GLN A 87 -3.90 14.71 -2.00
C GLN A 87 -3.79 13.74 -3.18
N LEU A 88 -2.85 12.80 -3.14
CA LEU A 88 -2.56 11.89 -4.24
C LEU A 88 -3.48 10.65 -4.24
N TRP A 89 -4.13 10.36 -3.13
CA TRP A 89 -4.81 9.08 -2.93
C TRP A 89 -5.89 8.77 -3.98
N PRO A 90 -6.75 9.71 -4.41
CA PRO A 90 -7.73 9.41 -5.44
C PRO A 90 -7.10 8.90 -6.74
N GLN A 91 -5.98 9.51 -7.17
CA GLN A 91 -5.26 9.08 -8.36
C GLN A 91 -4.58 7.72 -8.15
N VAL A 92 -4.04 7.49 -6.95
CA VAL A 92 -3.39 6.22 -6.59
C VAL A 92 -4.40 5.07 -6.63
N ILE A 93 -5.59 5.27 -6.07
CA ILE A 93 -6.67 4.27 -6.10
C ILE A 93 -7.03 3.93 -7.54
N GLU A 94 -7.22 4.93 -8.37
CA GLU A 94 -7.61 4.74 -9.76
C GLU A 94 -6.57 3.91 -10.52
N LEU A 95 -5.29 4.25 -10.36
CA LEU A 95 -4.20 3.52 -11.00
C LEU A 95 -4.06 2.09 -10.47
N SER A 96 -4.24 1.90 -9.16
CA SER A 96 -4.08 0.58 -8.54
C SER A 96 -5.14 -0.42 -8.99
N ALA A 97 -6.29 0.07 -9.45
CA ALA A 97 -7.35 -0.82 -9.93
C ALA A 97 -6.97 -1.55 -11.23
N MET A 98 -6.01 -1.00 -11.98
CA MET A 98 -5.65 -1.49 -13.32
C MET A 98 -4.20 -1.94 -13.43
N ASN A 99 -3.40 -1.75 -12.40
CA ASN A 99 -1.96 -2.01 -12.46
C ASN A 99 -1.51 -2.91 -11.31
N ARG A 100 -0.51 -3.77 -11.57
CA ARG A 100 0.01 -4.66 -10.53
C ARG A 100 0.84 -3.92 -9.49
N LEU A 101 1.46 -2.81 -9.90
CA LEU A 101 2.32 -2.02 -9.03
C LEU A 101 2.13 -0.54 -9.33
N VAL A 102 1.85 0.24 -8.29
CA VAL A 102 1.83 1.69 -8.34
C VAL A 102 2.88 2.20 -7.37
N THR A 103 3.83 3.00 -7.84
CA THR A 103 4.87 3.59 -7.00
C THR A 103 4.61 5.08 -6.87
N VAL A 104 4.51 5.55 -5.63
CA VAL A 104 4.19 6.94 -5.30
C VAL A 104 5.47 7.65 -4.88
N TYR A 105 5.95 8.57 -5.72
CA TYR A 105 7.09 9.45 -5.43
C TYR A 105 6.57 10.84 -5.07
N ARG A 106 7.46 11.71 -4.58
CA ARG A 106 7.09 13.10 -4.27
C ARG A 106 6.65 13.88 -5.49
N ASP A 107 7.26 13.61 -6.63
CA ASP A 107 7.11 14.39 -7.85
C ASP A 107 6.34 13.67 -8.96
N ARG A 108 6.00 12.41 -8.76
CA ARG A 108 5.30 11.63 -9.79
C ARG A 108 4.72 10.34 -9.23
N ILE A 109 3.88 9.71 -10.00
CA ILE A 109 3.36 8.37 -9.74
C ILE A 109 3.69 7.51 -10.95
N GLU A 110 4.24 6.32 -10.73
CA GLU A 110 4.55 5.35 -11.78
C GLU A 110 3.68 4.12 -11.60
N ALA A 111 3.19 3.58 -12.71
CA ALA A 111 2.31 2.40 -12.68
C ALA A 111 2.79 1.36 -13.68
N ILE A 112 2.71 0.09 -13.27
CA ILE A 112 3.10 -1.06 -14.09
C ILE A 112 1.92 -2.02 -14.15
N GLU A 113 1.45 -2.30 -15.36
CA GLU A 113 0.38 -3.28 -15.59
C GLU A 113 0.83 -4.73 -15.20
#